data_eeae3898aa1b810778fab4b5aa043328
#
_entry.id   eeae3898aa1b810778fab4b5aa043328
#
_cell.length_a   1.000
_cell.length_b   1.000
_cell.length_c   1.000
_cell.angle_alpha   90.00
_cell.angle_beta   90.00
_cell.angle_gamma   90.00
#
_symmetry.space_group_name_H-M   'P 1'
#
loop_
_entity.id
_entity.type
_entity.pdbx_description
1 polymer ?
#
loop_
_entity_poly.entity_id
_entity_poly.type
_entity_poly.pdbx_seq_one_letter_code
_entity_poly.pdbx_strand_id
1 'polypeptide(L)'
;AGIPRWSTYIEDLDAVLGGGMPKGRMVEIFGPESSGKTSLAYHLGSLHKMCLFIPAEGTFDIDRAKLFGNKPKQMLVYRDCKHAEDIMDKTMQFSKAGIPLVIIDSVPGMVPKAQYEQVEKDIEKQPQRGQLAALFSRTLKNLNDIIEITGTAVIFINQVRDKMDALMFGEKTQTPGGHALRHYASVRIQVGRRAWIDVPNKNPANTADNEKVGIITKCKVVKSKICNPFGECELPMFFSRGYVSHDDIKPIRLEIM
;
A
#
# COMPACT_ATOMS: atom_id res chain seq x y z
N ALA A 1 10.18 -11.36 24.02
CA ALA A 1 8.79 -11.34 23.56
C ALA A 1 8.77 -11.08 22.04
N GLY A 2 7.92 -11.81 21.28
CA GLY A 2 7.79 -11.60 19.84
C GLY A 2 7.16 -10.24 19.50
N ILE A 3 7.32 -9.78 18.27
CA ILE A 3 6.69 -8.54 17.81
C ILE A 3 5.17 -8.73 17.79
N PRO A 4 4.39 -7.87 18.48
CA PRO A 4 2.93 -7.96 18.46
C PRO A 4 2.38 -7.79 17.05
N ARG A 5 1.32 -8.51 16.72
CA ARG A 5 0.69 -8.52 15.40
C ARG A 5 -0.82 -8.34 15.51
N TRP A 6 -1.47 -8.02 14.43
CA TRP A 6 -2.91 -8.08 14.27
C TRP A 6 -3.25 -8.83 12.99
N SER A 7 -4.31 -9.66 13.06
CA SER A 7 -4.78 -10.44 11.92
C SER A 7 -5.28 -9.53 10.80
N THR A 8 -4.97 -9.87 9.58
CA THR A 8 -5.54 -9.24 8.39
C THR A 8 -6.94 -9.79 8.07
N TYR A 9 -7.38 -10.83 8.79
CA TYR A 9 -8.58 -11.62 8.49
C TYR A 9 -8.58 -12.22 7.08
N ILE A 10 -7.41 -12.33 6.47
CA ILE A 10 -7.15 -13.11 5.26
C ILE A 10 -6.11 -14.16 5.64
N GLU A 11 -6.55 -15.40 5.81
CA GLU A 11 -5.74 -16.49 6.39
C GLU A 11 -4.42 -16.70 5.65
N ASP A 12 -4.48 -16.75 4.31
CA ASP A 12 -3.29 -16.93 3.48
C ASP A 12 -2.29 -15.77 3.63
N LEU A 13 -2.77 -14.53 3.77
CA LEU A 13 -1.91 -13.37 3.99
C LEU A 13 -1.30 -13.41 5.40
N ASP A 14 -2.08 -13.77 6.40
CA ASP A 14 -1.58 -13.91 7.78
C ASP A 14 -0.51 -15.00 7.86
N ALA A 15 -0.71 -16.13 7.18
CA ALA A 15 0.26 -17.23 7.13
C ALA A 15 1.62 -16.77 6.58
N VAL A 16 1.64 -16.08 5.42
CA VAL A 16 2.91 -15.61 4.82
C VAL A 16 3.55 -14.45 5.59
N LEU A 17 2.77 -13.73 6.40
CA LEU A 17 3.25 -12.68 7.30
C LEU A 17 3.68 -13.23 8.68
N GLY A 18 3.53 -14.54 8.91
CA GLY A 18 3.87 -15.19 10.18
C GLY A 18 2.91 -14.81 11.31
N GLY A 19 1.60 -14.69 11.00
CA GLY A 19 0.52 -14.42 11.95
C GLY A 19 -0.05 -13.01 11.88
N GLY A 20 0.13 -12.30 10.75
CA GLY A 20 -0.50 -11.01 10.49
C GLY A 20 0.45 -9.82 10.44
N MET A 21 -0.13 -8.63 10.34
CA MET A 21 0.60 -7.36 10.22
C MET A 21 1.29 -6.96 11.52
N PRO A 22 2.54 -6.48 11.48
CA PRO A 22 3.27 -6.11 12.68
C PRO A 22 2.82 -4.77 13.25
N LYS A 23 2.69 -4.70 14.58
CA LYS A 23 2.52 -3.44 15.33
C LYS A 23 3.88 -2.75 15.50
N GLY A 24 3.86 -1.42 15.50
CA GLY A 24 5.07 -0.63 15.75
C GLY A 24 6.14 -0.79 14.67
N ARG A 25 5.73 -1.07 13.43
CA ARG A 25 6.68 -1.29 12.30
C ARG A 25 6.23 -0.59 11.03
N MET A 26 7.21 -0.25 10.19
CA MET A 26 6.97 0.19 8.83
C MET A 26 6.81 -1.00 7.90
N VAL A 27 5.81 -0.93 7.03
CA VAL A 27 5.54 -1.89 5.96
C VAL A 27 5.51 -1.17 4.64
N GLU A 28 6.20 -1.68 3.63
CA GLU A 28 6.09 -1.20 2.26
C GLU A 28 5.27 -2.19 1.43
N ILE A 29 4.17 -1.72 0.83
CA ILE A 29 3.36 -2.46 -0.14
C ILE A 29 3.62 -1.85 -1.50
N PHE A 30 4.22 -2.60 -2.42
CA PHE A 30 4.65 -2.07 -3.70
C PHE A 30 4.33 -3.01 -4.86
N GLY A 31 4.20 -2.44 -6.05
CA GLY A 31 3.90 -3.20 -7.27
C GLY A 31 3.44 -2.30 -8.41
N PRO A 32 3.14 -2.88 -9.59
CA PRO A 32 2.65 -2.12 -10.74
C PRO A 32 1.28 -1.48 -10.47
N GLU A 33 0.87 -0.59 -11.34
CA GLU A 33 -0.46 0.02 -11.29
C GLU A 33 -1.56 -1.05 -11.40
N SER A 34 -2.72 -0.74 -10.85
CA SER A 34 -3.90 -1.64 -10.87
C SER A 34 -3.65 -3.05 -10.34
N SER A 35 -2.66 -3.23 -9.47
CA SER A 35 -2.34 -4.52 -8.83
C SER A 35 -3.09 -4.79 -7.52
N GLY A 36 -3.93 -3.84 -7.05
CA GLY A 36 -4.71 -3.98 -5.81
C GLY A 36 -4.06 -3.40 -4.55
N LYS A 37 -2.96 -2.65 -4.65
CA LYS A 37 -2.26 -2.04 -3.48
C LYS A 37 -3.17 -1.19 -2.61
N THR A 38 -3.84 -0.19 -3.19
CA THR A 38 -4.79 0.69 -2.48
C THR A 38 -5.97 -0.10 -1.93
N SER A 39 -6.46 -1.10 -2.66
CA SER A 39 -7.54 -1.99 -2.18
C SER A 39 -7.11 -2.78 -0.94
N LEU A 40 -5.88 -3.31 -0.93
CA LEU A 40 -5.31 -3.97 0.24
C LEU A 40 -5.17 -3.00 1.41
N ALA A 41 -4.71 -1.78 1.15
CA ALA A 41 -4.59 -0.75 2.18
C ALA A 41 -5.97 -0.35 2.78
N TYR A 42 -7.02 -0.22 1.96
CA TYR A 42 -8.38 0.01 2.45
C TYR A 42 -8.86 -1.14 3.33
N HIS A 43 -8.65 -2.40 2.90
CA HIS A 43 -8.98 -3.55 3.72
C HIS A 43 -8.26 -3.50 5.08
N LEU A 44 -6.94 -3.30 5.08
CA LEU A 44 -6.16 -3.20 6.32
C LEU A 44 -6.62 -2.03 7.20
N GLY A 45 -6.99 -0.90 6.60
CA GLY A 45 -7.55 0.26 7.31
C GLY A 45 -8.85 -0.04 8.02
N SER A 46 -9.74 -0.85 7.43
CA SER A 46 -11.04 -1.22 7.97
C SER A 46 -10.97 -2.05 9.27
N LEU A 47 -9.84 -2.69 9.52
CA LEU A 47 -9.64 -3.58 10.67
C LEU A 47 -9.36 -2.82 11.98
N HIS A 48 -9.19 -1.51 11.91
CA HIS A 48 -8.88 -0.67 13.06
C HIS A 48 -10.06 0.23 13.45
N LYS A 49 -10.19 0.50 14.76
CA LYS A 49 -11.18 1.47 15.24
C LYS A 49 -10.91 2.88 14.72
N MET A 50 -9.66 3.16 14.39
CA MET A 50 -9.21 4.42 13.80
C MET A 50 -7.95 4.17 12.97
N CYS A 51 -7.90 4.73 11.77
CA CYS A 51 -6.68 4.79 10.96
C CYS A 51 -6.56 6.17 10.30
N LEU A 52 -5.33 6.59 10.03
CA LEU A 52 -5.04 7.78 9.24
C LEU A 52 -4.72 7.36 7.81
N PHE A 53 -5.41 7.95 6.84
CA PHE A 53 -5.10 7.79 5.42
C PHE A 53 -4.63 9.13 4.85
N ILE A 54 -3.43 9.15 4.29
CA ILE A 54 -2.84 10.33 3.65
C ILE A 54 -2.74 10.07 2.14
N PRO A 55 -3.67 10.61 1.32
CA PRO A 55 -3.62 10.46 -0.13
C PRO A 55 -2.59 11.42 -0.73
N ALA A 56 -1.33 10.99 -0.79
CA ALA A 56 -0.23 11.80 -1.32
C ALA A 56 -0.36 12.12 -2.82
N GLU A 57 -1.11 11.31 -3.57
CA GLU A 57 -1.48 11.57 -4.97
C GLU A 57 -2.76 12.42 -5.11
N GLY A 58 -3.34 12.86 -3.99
CA GLY A 58 -4.55 13.68 -3.97
C GLY A 58 -5.86 12.91 -4.19
N THR A 59 -5.82 11.63 -4.53
CA THR A 59 -7.00 10.81 -4.81
C THR A 59 -7.40 9.97 -3.61
N PHE A 60 -8.67 10.07 -3.20
CA PHE A 60 -9.26 9.21 -2.19
C PHE A 60 -10.74 8.97 -2.57
N ASP A 61 -11.08 7.71 -2.73
CA ASP A 61 -12.43 7.26 -3.03
C ASP A 61 -13.08 6.67 -1.78
N ILE A 62 -14.03 7.43 -1.20
CA ILE A 62 -14.73 7.02 0.02
C ILE A 62 -15.66 5.83 -0.22
N ASP A 63 -16.28 5.72 -1.38
CA ASP A 63 -17.20 4.63 -1.67
C ASP A 63 -16.43 3.34 -1.89
N ARG A 64 -15.28 3.43 -2.55
CA ARG A 64 -14.35 2.32 -2.63
C ARG A 64 -13.85 1.89 -1.24
N ALA A 65 -13.47 2.83 -0.38
CA ALA A 65 -13.05 2.51 0.99
C ALA A 65 -14.16 1.81 1.79
N LYS A 66 -15.43 2.23 1.62
CA LYS A 66 -16.59 1.57 2.25
C LYS A 66 -16.79 0.13 1.79
N LEU A 67 -16.52 -0.20 0.51
CA LEU A 67 -16.59 -1.57 -0.01
C LEU A 67 -15.64 -2.52 0.73
N PHE A 68 -14.52 -2.00 1.24
CA PHE A 68 -13.57 -2.76 2.06
C PHE A 68 -13.89 -2.69 3.57
N GLY A 69 -15.09 -2.23 3.94
CA GLY A 69 -15.54 -2.21 5.34
C GLY A 69 -15.15 -0.94 6.12
N ASN A 70 -14.52 0.05 5.50
CA ASN A 70 -14.17 1.29 6.19
C ASN A 70 -15.42 2.12 6.49
N LYS A 71 -15.53 2.57 7.74
CA LYS A 71 -16.58 3.49 8.17
C LYS A 71 -16.05 4.92 8.22
N PRO A 72 -16.84 5.94 7.82
CA PRO A 72 -16.37 7.33 7.76
C PRO A 72 -15.78 7.86 9.09
N LYS A 73 -16.25 7.35 10.23
CA LYS A 73 -15.74 7.74 11.56
C LYS A 73 -14.46 7.00 11.97
N GLN A 74 -14.05 5.98 11.23
CA GLN A 74 -12.88 5.16 11.54
C GLN A 74 -11.65 5.55 10.71
N MET A 75 -11.86 6.07 9.51
CA MET A 75 -10.78 6.49 8.64
C MET A 75 -10.69 8.02 8.58
N LEU A 76 -9.65 8.55 9.22
CA LEU A 76 -9.29 9.97 9.10
C LEU A 76 -8.54 10.16 7.77
N VAL A 77 -9.08 10.98 6.88
CA VAL A 77 -8.43 11.31 5.61
C VAL A 77 -7.80 12.69 5.74
N TYR A 78 -6.47 12.75 5.70
CA TYR A 78 -5.74 14.02 5.81
C TYR A 78 -5.21 14.44 4.44
N ARG A 79 -5.78 15.50 3.88
CA ARG A 79 -5.50 16.00 2.51
C ARG A 79 -4.63 17.27 2.48
N ASP A 80 -4.43 17.94 3.61
CA ASP A 80 -3.74 19.23 3.69
C ASP A 80 -2.21 19.11 3.75
N CYS A 81 -1.67 18.06 3.14
CA CYS A 81 -0.22 17.88 2.97
C CYS A 81 0.19 18.38 1.58
N LYS A 82 0.96 19.46 1.53
CA LYS A 82 1.47 20.02 0.28
C LYS A 82 2.80 19.38 -0.14
N HIS A 83 3.60 18.98 0.83
CA HIS A 83 4.96 18.48 0.61
C HIS A 83 5.22 17.17 1.34
N ALA A 84 6.24 16.46 0.92
CA ALA A 84 6.67 15.22 1.56
C ALA A 84 7.04 15.42 3.03
N GLU A 85 7.58 16.57 3.39
CA GLU A 85 7.90 16.98 4.76
C GLU A 85 6.63 17.06 5.62
N ASP A 86 5.54 17.65 5.10
CA ASP A 86 4.24 17.72 5.81
C ASP A 86 3.68 16.33 6.06
N ILE A 87 3.76 15.43 5.06
CA ILE A 87 3.30 14.04 5.19
C ILE A 87 4.08 13.33 6.31
N MET A 88 5.40 13.48 6.33
CA MET A 88 6.24 12.86 7.36
C MET A 88 5.97 13.44 8.75
N ASP A 89 5.81 14.76 8.84
CA ASP A 89 5.48 15.44 10.10
C ASP A 89 4.13 14.98 10.66
N LYS A 90 3.08 14.96 9.82
CA LYS A 90 1.76 14.46 10.22
C LYS A 90 1.79 12.98 10.60
N THR A 91 2.52 12.16 9.85
CA THR A 91 2.72 10.74 10.20
C THR A 91 3.32 10.60 11.60
N MET A 92 4.36 11.36 11.92
CA MET A 92 4.98 11.35 13.25
C MET A 92 4.05 11.90 14.32
N GLN A 93 3.32 12.99 14.05
CA GLN A 93 2.38 13.62 14.98
C GLN A 93 1.25 12.66 15.39
N PHE A 94 0.59 12.04 14.39
CA PHE A 94 -0.49 11.09 14.67
C PHE A 94 0.03 9.79 15.29
N SER A 95 1.22 9.35 14.93
CA SER A 95 1.85 8.20 15.58
C SER A 95 2.14 8.46 17.06
N LYS A 96 2.63 9.66 17.42
CA LYS A 96 2.80 10.08 18.83
C LYS A 96 1.47 10.14 19.59
N ALA A 97 0.38 10.48 18.90
CA ALA A 97 -0.96 10.47 19.48
C ALA A 97 -1.54 9.04 19.64
N GLY A 98 -0.81 7.99 19.22
CA GLY A 98 -1.17 6.58 19.42
C GLY A 98 -2.20 6.05 18.42
N ILE A 99 -2.29 6.64 17.22
CA ILE A 99 -3.14 6.06 16.17
C ILE A 99 -2.61 4.67 15.79
N PRO A 100 -3.46 3.63 15.70
CA PRO A 100 -2.95 2.27 15.48
C PRO A 100 -2.37 2.05 14.09
N LEU A 101 -2.86 2.76 13.08
CA LEU A 101 -2.43 2.60 11.69
C LEU A 101 -2.38 3.93 10.94
N VAL A 102 -1.28 4.17 10.22
CA VAL A 102 -1.14 5.24 9.22
C VAL A 102 -0.89 4.61 7.86
N ILE A 103 -1.59 5.07 6.84
CA ILE A 103 -1.44 4.65 5.44
C ILE A 103 -1.08 5.87 4.60
N ILE A 104 -0.01 5.78 3.82
CA ILE A 104 0.44 6.82 2.88
C ILE A 104 0.31 6.26 1.47
N ASP A 105 -0.56 6.84 0.67
CA ASP A 105 -0.85 6.42 -0.72
C ASP A 105 -0.66 7.60 -1.68
N SER A 106 0.44 7.67 -2.41
CA SER A 106 1.58 6.77 -2.44
C SER A 106 2.91 7.55 -2.36
N VAL A 107 4.02 6.82 -2.15
CA VAL A 107 5.37 7.40 -2.10
C VAL A 107 5.74 8.22 -3.34
N PRO A 108 5.41 7.81 -4.58
CA PRO A 108 5.59 8.65 -5.76
C PRO A 108 4.95 10.03 -5.71
N GLY A 109 3.82 10.18 -5.01
CA GLY A 109 3.13 11.46 -4.81
C GLY A 109 3.75 12.36 -3.75
N MET A 110 4.73 11.87 -2.99
CA MET A 110 5.44 12.64 -1.97
C MET A 110 6.50 13.54 -2.60
N VAL A 111 6.12 14.78 -2.92
CA VAL A 111 7.03 15.78 -3.52
C VAL A 111 7.72 16.58 -2.41
N PRO A 112 9.07 16.55 -2.31
CA PRO A 112 9.82 17.38 -1.37
C PRO A 112 9.58 18.88 -1.59
N LYS A 113 9.54 19.65 -0.50
CA LYS A 113 9.30 21.10 -0.55
C LYS A 113 10.24 21.83 -1.50
N ALA A 114 11.53 21.52 -1.44
CA ALA A 114 12.53 22.13 -2.32
C ALA A 114 12.25 21.85 -3.82
N GLN A 115 11.71 20.71 -4.15
CA GLN A 115 11.31 20.37 -5.52
C GLN A 115 10.05 21.13 -5.94
N TYR A 116 9.08 21.26 -5.03
CA TYR A 116 7.85 22.01 -5.28
C TYR A 116 8.16 23.49 -5.54
N GLU A 117 8.93 24.15 -4.66
CA GLU A 117 9.36 25.54 -4.81
C GLU A 117 10.20 25.79 -6.06
N GLN A 118 10.96 24.79 -6.50
CA GLN A 118 11.72 24.87 -7.74
C GLN A 118 10.82 24.92 -8.97
N VAL A 119 9.79 24.06 -9.01
CA VAL A 119 8.81 24.03 -10.12
C VAL A 119 7.98 25.31 -10.16
N GLU A 120 7.62 25.90 -9.01
CA GLU A 120 6.93 27.21 -8.96
C GLU A 120 7.76 28.35 -9.53
N LYS A 121 9.10 28.30 -9.37
CA LYS A 121 10.00 29.33 -9.86
C LYS A 121 10.39 29.14 -11.32
N ASP A 122 10.54 27.91 -11.75
CA ASP A 122 11.02 27.58 -13.10
C ASP A 122 10.55 26.17 -13.48
N ILE A 123 9.48 26.10 -14.27
CA ILE A 123 8.85 24.85 -14.69
C ILE A 123 9.73 24.01 -15.63
N GLU A 124 10.68 24.67 -16.34
CA GLU A 124 11.58 23.98 -17.29
C GLU A 124 12.76 23.31 -16.58
N LYS A 125 13.03 23.72 -15.35
CA LYS A 125 14.15 23.20 -14.58
C LYS A 125 13.84 21.78 -14.06
N GLN A 126 14.65 20.82 -14.50
CA GLN A 126 14.49 19.45 -14.04
C GLN A 126 14.70 19.33 -12.53
N PRO A 127 13.78 18.62 -11.82
CA PRO A 127 13.93 18.41 -10.38
C PRO A 127 15.20 17.63 -10.06
N GLN A 128 15.90 18.02 -9.00
CA GLN A 128 17.06 17.28 -8.52
C GLN A 128 16.65 15.88 -8.04
N ARG A 129 17.29 14.86 -8.61
CA ARG A 129 17.05 13.46 -8.23
C ARG A 129 17.51 13.21 -6.78
N GLY A 130 16.80 12.33 -6.07
CA GLY A 130 17.23 11.87 -4.76
C GLY A 130 16.76 12.70 -3.56
N GLN A 131 16.07 13.83 -3.73
CA GLN A 131 15.59 14.67 -2.62
C GLN A 131 14.67 13.91 -1.67
N LEU A 132 13.73 13.10 -2.18
CA LEU A 132 12.87 12.26 -1.36
C LEU A 132 13.67 11.18 -0.60
N ALA A 133 14.68 10.58 -1.22
CA ALA A 133 15.56 9.63 -0.56
C ALA A 133 16.37 10.29 0.58
N ALA A 134 16.81 11.52 0.38
CA ALA A 134 17.49 12.31 1.40
C ALA A 134 16.55 12.69 2.56
N LEU A 135 15.29 13.03 2.28
CA LEU A 135 14.27 13.27 3.30
C LEU A 135 14.03 12.00 4.13
N PHE A 136 13.81 10.86 3.48
CA PHE A 136 13.63 9.58 4.16
C PHE A 136 14.84 9.18 5.00
N SER A 137 16.07 9.40 4.52
CA SER A 137 17.28 9.11 5.30
C SER A 137 17.35 9.93 6.60
N ARG A 138 16.79 11.13 6.63
CA ARG A 138 16.76 12.01 7.82
C ARG A 138 15.60 11.69 8.76
N THR A 139 14.44 11.28 8.23
CA THR A 139 13.19 11.24 9.01
C THR A 139 12.77 9.85 9.44
N LEU A 140 13.08 8.79 8.65
CA LEU A 140 12.60 7.43 8.94
C LEU A 140 13.18 6.83 10.23
N LYS A 141 14.38 7.25 10.64
CA LYS A 141 14.91 6.82 11.95
C LYS A 141 14.01 7.32 13.09
N ASN A 142 13.71 8.61 13.10
CA ASN A 142 12.85 9.20 14.14
C ASN A 142 11.44 8.60 14.11
N LEU A 143 10.88 8.39 12.92
CA LEU A 143 9.59 7.72 12.79
C LEU A 143 9.64 6.28 13.35
N ASN A 144 10.71 5.54 13.07
CA ASN A 144 10.88 4.18 13.61
C ASN A 144 10.88 4.17 15.13
N ASP A 145 11.61 5.08 15.75
CA ASP A 145 11.71 5.18 17.21
C ASP A 145 10.32 5.51 17.84
N ILE A 146 9.57 6.41 17.20
CA ILE A 146 8.20 6.77 17.65
C ILE A 146 7.26 5.57 17.54
N ILE A 147 7.19 4.92 16.39
CA ILE A 147 6.21 3.85 16.16
C ILE A 147 6.52 2.59 16.96
N GLU A 148 7.78 2.32 17.25
CA GLU A 148 8.19 1.21 18.12
C GLU A 148 7.65 1.39 19.54
N ILE A 149 7.64 2.64 20.05
CA ILE A 149 7.12 2.96 21.40
C ILE A 149 5.59 2.96 21.39
N THR A 150 4.95 3.55 20.38
CA THR A 150 3.49 3.74 20.35
C THR A 150 2.74 2.52 19.85
N GLY A 151 3.39 1.60 19.17
CA GLY A 151 2.75 0.45 18.53
C GLY A 151 2.04 0.79 17.21
N THR A 152 2.15 2.03 16.70
CA THR A 152 1.59 2.43 15.41
C THR A 152 2.22 1.64 14.27
N ALA A 153 1.40 1.05 13.40
CA ALA A 153 1.88 0.53 12.12
C ALA A 153 1.85 1.63 11.06
N VAL A 154 2.88 1.72 10.21
CA VAL A 154 2.90 2.67 9.10
C VAL A 154 3.06 1.92 7.79
N ILE A 155 2.08 2.06 6.89
CA ILE A 155 2.08 1.45 5.56
C ILE A 155 2.42 2.51 4.52
N PHE A 156 3.51 2.28 3.79
CA PHE A 156 3.88 3.04 2.61
C PHE A 156 3.45 2.27 1.36
N ILE A 157 2.51 2.82 0.59
CA ILE A 157 2.19 2.30 -0.73
C ILE A 157 3.21 2.85 -1.72
N ASN A 158 3.74 1.98 -2.59
CA ASN A 158 4.77 2.37 -3.53
C ASN A 158 4.52 1.76 -4.91
N GLN A 159 5.09 2.36 -5.93
CA GLN A 159 5.04 1.86 -7.31
C GLN A 159 6.40 1.32 -7.71
N VAL A 160 6.42 0.37 -8.62
CA VAL A 160 7.64 -0.06 -9.29
C VAL A 160 7.92 0.82 -10.50
N ARG A 161 9.20 1.12 -10.72
CA ARG A 161 9.69 1.77 -11.93
C ARG A 161 10.80 0.91 -12.51
N ASP A 162 10.87 0.83 -13.82
CA ASP A 162 11.96 0.14 -14.49
C ASP A 162 13.26 0.92 -14.28
N LYS A 163 14.34 0.20 -14.07
CA LYS A 163 15.69 0.77 -14.04
C LYS A 163 16.17 0.93 -15.48
N MET A 164 16.50 2.15 -15.88
CA MET A 164 17.01 2.44 -17.23
C MET A 164 18.38 1.77 -17.48
N ASP A 165 19.15 1.49 -16.41
CA ASP A 165 20.50 0.92 -16.47
C ASP A 165 20.57 -0.51 -15.91
N ALA A 166 19.48 -1.29 -16.00
CA ALA A 166 19.50 -2.65 -15.48
C ALA A 166 20.41 -3.55 -16.36
N LEU A 167 21.55 -3.95 -15.79
CA LEU A 167 22.39 -5.00 -16.35
C LEU A 167 21.59 -6.31 -16.45
N MET A 168 21.95 -7.17 -17.40
CA MET A 168 21.21 -8.39 -17.76
C MET A 168 20.90 -9.35 -16.58
N PHE A 169 21.61 -9.23 -15.46
CA PHE A 169 21.50 -10.08 -14.26
C PHE A 169 21.11 -9.33 -12.98
N GLY A 170 20.69 -8.04 -13.04
CA GLY A 170 20.32 -7.23 -11.88
C GLY A 170 18.82 -7.13 -11.64
N GLU A 171 18.42 -6.57 -10.47
CA GLU A 171 17.02 -6.16 -10.24
C GLU A 171 16.60 -5.15 -11.30
N LYS A 172 15.66 -5.54 -12.18
CA LYS A 172 15.16 -4.71 -13.29
C LYS A 172 14.27 -3.56 -12.84
N THR A 173 13.74 -3.60 -11.61
CA THR A 173 12.81 -2.62 -11.08
C THR A 173 13.32 -2.00 -9.80
N GLN A 174 12.89 -0.78 -9.53
CA GLN A 174 13.14 -0.09 -8.26
C GLN A 174 11.90 0.64 -7.79
N THR A 175 11.83 0.89 -6.47
CA THR A 175 10.76 1.70 -5.86
C THR A 175 11.30 3.10 -5.52
N PRO A 176 10.52 4.18 -5.72
CA PRO A 176 10.83 5.52 -5.19
C PRO A 176 11.11 5.52 -3.69
N GLY A 177 11.80 6.58 -3.20
CA GLY A 177 12.17 6.70 -1.78
C GLY A 177 13.56 6.17 -1.44
N GLY A 178 14.27 5.59 -2.42
CA GLY A 178 15.67 5.19 -2.28
C GLY A 178 15.90 4.00 -1.33
N HIS A 179 17.14 3.87 -0.85
CA HIS A 179 17.55 2.76 0.03
C HIS A 179 16.99 2.89 1.45
N ALA A 180 16.72 4.12 1.93
CA ALA A 180 16.29 4.33 3.31
C ALA A 180 14.95 3.65 3.61
N LEU A 181 13.91 3.84 2.78
CA LEU A 181 12.64 3.18 2.99
C LEU A 181 12.77 1.66 2.95
N ARG A 182 13.51 1.11 1.97
CA ARG A 182 13.78 -0.33 1.89
C ARG A 182 14.49 -0.86 3.14
N HIS A 183 15.38 -0.07 3.73
CA HIS A 183 16.13 -0.45 4.93
C HIS A 183 15.21 -0.46 6.16
N TYR A 184 14.46 0.62 6.40
CA TYR A 184 13.61 0.79 7.57
C TYR A 184 12.35 -0.09 7.53
N ALA A 185 11.77 -0.35 6.36
CA ALA A 185 10.63 -1.26 6.26
C ALA A 185 10.98 -2.63 6.85
N SER A 186 10.22 -3.05 7.86
CA SER A 186 10.35 -4.35 8.52
C SER A 186 9.79 -5.47 7.65
N VAL A 187 8.76 -5.16 6.86
CA VAL A 187 8.17 -6.07 5.87
C VAL A 187 8.02 -5.31 4.56
N ARG A 188 8.33 -5.97 3.46
CA ARG A 188 8.08 -5.50 2.10
C ARG A 188 7.25 -6.53 1.35
N ILE A 189 6.07 -6.11 0.91
CA ILE A 189 5.11 -6.95 0.21
C ILE A 189 5.04 -6.48 -1.24
N GLN A 190 5.47 -7.33 -2.15
CA GLN A 190 5.26 -7.11 -3.58
C GLN A 190 3.86 -7.58 -3.95
N VAL A 191 3.09 -6.72 -4.59
CA VAL A 191 1.72 -6.97 -5.02
C VAL A 191 1.65 -6.94 -6.54
N GLY A 192 1.05 -7.97 -7.13
CA GLY A 192 0.85 -8.09 -8.57
C GLY A 192 -0.53 -8.65 -8.88
N ARG A 193 -1.04 -8.37 -10.08
CA ARG A 193 -2.25 -9.05 -10.56
C ARG A 193 -1.86 -10.39 -11.16
N ARG A 194 -2.39 -11.50 -10.61
CA ARG A 194 -2.20 -12.86 -11.12
C ARG A 194 -3.12 -13.16 -12.29
N ALA A 195 -4.41 -12.84 -12.11
CA ALA A 195 -5.46 -13.11 -13.10
C ALA A 195 -6.63 -12.14 -12.94
N TRP A 196 -7.48 -12.07 -13.95
CA TRP A 196 -8.82 -11.49 -13.85
C TRP A 196 -9.81 -12.54 -13.33
N ILE A 197 -10.84 -12.08 -12.64
CA ILE A 197 -12.03 -12.88 -12.35
C ILE A 197 -13.11 -12.38 -13.32
N ASP A 198 -13.51 -13.24 -14.23
CA ASP A 198 -14.41 -12.91 -15.34
C ASP A 198 -15.75 -13.62 -15.18
N VAL A 199 -16.82 -12.98 -15.66
CA VAL A 199 -18.14 -13.58 -15.88
C VAL A 199 -18.56 -13.35 -17.33
N PRO A 200 -19.43 -14.20 -17.91
CA PRO A 200 -19.98 -13.97 -19.23
C PRO A 200 -20.68 -12.60 -19.32
N ASN A 201 -20.43 -11.86 -20.38
CA ASN A 201 -21.07 -10.56 -20.59
C ASN A 201 -22.57 -10.72 -20.81
N LYS A 202 -23.39 -9.95 -20.07
CA LYS A 202 -24.86 -9.95 -20.22
C LYS A 202 -25.36 -9.19 -21.44
N ASN A 203 -24.50 -8.41 -22.11
CA ASN A 203 -24.87 -7.65 -23.29
C ASN A 203 -24.85 -8.57 -24.54
N PRO A 204 -26.00 -8.92 -25.14
CA PRO A 204 -26.06 -9.81 -26.30
C PRO A 204 -25.37 -9.26 -27.57
N ALA A 205 -25.11 -7.94 -27.61
CA ALA A 205 -24.37 -7.32 -28.70
C ALA A 205 -22.83 -7.50 -28.57
N ASN A 206 -22.35 -7.91 -27.41
CA ASN A 206 -20.91 -8.09 -27.15
C ASN A 206 -20.62 -9.46 -26.55
N THR A 207 -20.97 -10.51 -27.30
CA THR A 207 -20.85 -11.93 -26.86
C THR A 207 -19.41 -12.45 -26.82
N ALA A 208 -18.43 -11.69 -27.33
CA ALA A 208 -17.04 -12.12 -27.43
C ALA A 208 -16.21 -11.83 -26.19
N ASP A 209 -16.58 -10.87 -25.35
CA ASP A 209 -15.77 -10.43 -24.20
C ASP A 209 -16.46 -10.74 -22.87
N ASN A 210 -15.75 -11.45 -22.01
CA ASN A 210 -16.16 -11.61 -20.62
C ASN A 210 -16.05 -10.29 -19.87
N GLU A 211 -17.00 -10.03 -18.96
CA GLU A 211 -16.94 -8.90 -18.05
C GLU A 211 -15.98 -9.17 -16.91
N LYS A 212 -15.04 -8.26 -16.66
CA LYS A 212 -14.07 -8.35 -15.56
C LYS A 212 -14.73 -7.85 -14.27
N VAL A 213 -15.01 -8.74 -13.36
CA VAL A 213 -15.69 -8.45 -12.08
C VAL A 213 -14.77 -8.44 -10.87
N GLY A 214 -13.52 -8.86 -11.06
CA GLY A 214 -12.53 -8.89 -9.99
C GLY A 214 -11.12 -9.24 -10.49
N ILE A 215 -10.20 -9.36 -9.53
CA ILE A 215 -8.82 -9.79 -9.77
C ILE A 215 -8.38 -10.81 -8.72
N ILE A 216 -7.45 -11.66 -9.09
CA ILE A 216 -6.64 -12.42 -8.14
C ILE A 216 -5.35 -11.65 -7.93
N THR A 217 -5.17 -11.12 -6.74
CA THR A 217 -3.98 -10.37 -6.33
C THR A 217 -2.94 -11.32 -5.79
N LYS A 218 -1.74 -11.38 -6.39
CA LYS A 218 -0.61 -12.12 -5.86
C LYS A 218 0.18 -11.23 -4.91
N CYS A 219 0.38 -11.68 -3.67
CA CYS A 219 1.23 -11.04 -2.67
C CYS A 219 2.47 -11.90 -2.42
N LYS A 220 3.65 -11.28 -2.43
CA LYS A 220 4.93 -11.91 -2.12
C LYS A 220 5.70 -11.09 -1.09
N VAL A 221 6.07 -11.72 0.01
CA VAL A 221 6.93 -11.10 1.04
C VAL A 221 8.38 -11.16 0.57
N VAL A 222 8.89 -10.09 -0.02
CA VAL A 222 10.25 -10.03 -0.58
C VAL A 222 11.32 -9.68 0.46
N LYS A 223 10.90 -9.13 1.61
CA LYS A 223 11.74 -8.82 2.76
C LYS A 223 10.92 -8.94 4.03
N SER A 224 11.49 -9.59 5.03
CA SER A 224 10.95 -9.55 6.39
C SER A 224 12.08 -9.56 7.41
N LYS A 225 11.93 -8.73 8.47
CA LYS A 225 12.77 -8.75 9.67
C LYS A 225 12.10 -9.51 10.83
N ILE A 226 10.88 -10.05 10.60
CA ILE A 226 9.99 -10.52 11.66
C ILE A 226 9.37 -11.90 11.41
N CYS A 227 9.48 -12.41 10.20
CA CYS A 227 9.05 -13.75 9.79
C CYS A 227 9.94 -14.25 8.66
N ASN A 228 9.76 -15.49 8.24
CA ASN A 228 10.47 -16.01 7.07
C ASN A 228 10.07 -15.21 5.82
N PRO A 229 11.03 -14.63 5.09
CA PRO A 229 10.76 -13.96 3.82
C PRO A 229 10.40 -14.97 2.73
N PHE A 230 9.94 -14.44 1.57
CA PHE A 230 9.65 -15.16 0.33
C PHE A 230 8.39 -16.03 0.34
N GLY A 231 7.56 -15.97 1.38
CA GLY A 231 6.19 -16.51 1.33
C GLY A 231 5.36 -15.78 0.27
N GLU A 232 4.51 -16.54 -0.42
CA GLU A 232 3.60 -16.02 -1.45
C GLU A 232 2.17 -16.51 -1.16
N CYS A 233 1.18 -15.64 -1.46
CA CYS A 233 -0.22 -15.99 -1.42
C CYS A 233 -1.00 -15.30 -2.53
N GLU A 234 -2.18 -15.82 -2.83
CA GLU A 234 -3.11 -15.25 -3.81
C GLU A 234 -4.40 -14.84 -3.11
N LEU A 235 -4.84 -13.62 -3.37
CA LEU A 235 -5.97 -12.99 -2.69
C LEU A 235 -7.04 -12.66 -3.74
N PRO A 236 -8.13 -13.44 -3.83
CA PRO A 236 -9.25 -13.11 -4.69
C PRO A 236 -9.97 -11.85 -4.20
N MET A 237 -10.25 -10.93 -5.11
CA MET A 237 -10.93 -9.67 -4.82
C MET A 237 -11.97 -9.38 -5.89
N PHE A 238 -13.24 -9.24 -5.49
CA PHE A 238 -14.29 -8.73 -6.36
C PHE A 238 -14.42 -7.21 -6.24
N PHE A 239 -14.68 -6.54 -7.35
CA PHE A 239 -14.81 -5.07 -7.37
C PHE A 239 -16.02 -4.57 -6.59
N SER A 240 -17.04 -5.40 -6.41
CA SER A 240 -18.27 -5.09 -5.68
C SER A 240 -18.29 -5.52 -4.22
N ARG A 241 -17.36 -6.37 -3.77
CA ARG A 241 -17.41 -7.01 -2.43
C ARG A 241 -16.10 -6.98 -1.65
N GLY A 242 -14.96 -6.62 -2.29
CA GLY A 242 -13.64 -6.69 -1.67
C GLY A 242 -13.03 -8.09 -1.70
N TYR A 243 -12.17 -8.39 -0.72
CA TYR A 243 -11.48 -9.69 -0.62
C TYR A 243 -12.43 -10.80 -0.16
N VAL A 244 -12.26 -11.98 -0.74
CA VAL A 244 -13.04 -13.20 -0.46
C VAL A 244 -12.11 -14.38 -0.38
N SER A 245 -12.61 -15.54 0.12
CA SER A 245 -11.86 -16.79 0.05
C SER A 245 -11.82 -17.36 -1.37
N HIS A 246 -10.87 -18.26 -1.65
CA HIS A 246 -10.83 -18.94 -2.95
C HIS A 246 -12.10 -19.77 -3.21
N ASP A 247 -12.68 -20.35 -2.18
CA ASP A 247 -13.89 -21.17 -2.28
C ASP A 247 -15.13 -20.34 -2.66
N ASP A 248 -15.13 -19.06 -2.33
CA ASP A 248 -16.24 -18.15 -2.63
C ASP A 248 -16.24 -17.62 -4.08
N ILE A 249 -15.16 -17.82 -4.84
CA ILE A 249 -15.08 -17.32 -6.22
C ILE A 249 -16.21 -17.86 -7.09
N LYS A 250 -16.43 -19.18 -7.07
CA LYS A 250 -17.44 -19.83 -7.90
C LYS A 250 -18.88 -19.45 -7.52
N PRO A 251 -19.28 -19.51 -6.24
CA PRO A 251 -20.58 -19.04 -5.80
C PRO A 251 -20.85 -17.57 -6.19
N ILE A 252 -19.92 -16.65 -5.93
CA ILE A 252 -20.09 -15.24 -6.24
C ILE A 252 -20.18 -14.98 -7.75
N ARG A 253 -19.40 -15.68 -8.57
CA ARG A 253 -19.54 -15.58 -10.03
C ARG A 253 -20.94 -15.98 -10.50
N LEU A 254 -21.53 -17.04 -9.93
CA LEU A 254 -22.88 -17.47 -10.26
C LEU A 254 -23.96 -16.45 -9.86
N GLU A 255 -23.77 -15.73 -8.74
CA GLU A 255 -24.68 -14.66 -8.33
C GLU A 255 -24.63 -13.42 -9.25
N ILE A 256 -23.48 -13.14 -9.83
CA ILE A 256 -23.29 -11.97 -10.72
C ILE A 256 -23.82 -12.26 -12.13
N MET A 257 -23.75 -13.51 -12.58
CA MET A 257 -24.28 -13.97 -13.88
C MET A 257 -25.79 -13.87 -13.96
#